data_fdd02e0adcc3a79f94c3da6cf877a171
#
_entry.id   fdd02e0adcc3a79f94c3da6cf877a171
#
_cell.length_a   1.000
_cell.length_b   1.000
_cell.length_c   1.000
_cell.angle_alpha   90.00
_cell.angle_beta   90.00
_cell.angle_gamma   90.00
#
_symmetry.space_group_name_H-M   'P 1'
#
loop_
_entity.id
_entity.type
_entity.pdbx_description
1 polymer ?
#
loop_
_entity_poly.entity_id
_entity_poly.type
_entity_poly.pdbx_seq_one_letter_code
_entity_poly.pdbx_strand_id
1 'polypeptide(L)'
;AVFILGYLRGEDLLRLLLTTISLAVAAIPEALPAVITIALAIGAKRMVERHALIRKLPAVESLGSVTYICTDKTGTLTENKMRVERCIEIPVDNSDDINHLLMLNLSLSNDVRVNDKKETIGESTELALYEYARSKNFAKSDLEVQYPRIAELPFDPVRKCMTTLHKYKDKKVALIKGAVESLLERSINKSEDHINDITLKANQMASEGYRVLAHAYKWIDDFQPGSDLSDAENNLIIIGLTGIMDPPRAEAARAIADCYAAGIQPVMITGDHPETARTIAYKIGILSADEAGKASTVITGRDLAKLGWEEFLI
;
A
#
# COMPACT_ATOMS: atom_id res chain seq x y z
N ALA A 1 0.92 65.15 2.30
CA ALA A 1 -0.23 66.04 2.50
C ALA A 1 0.03 66.97 3.69
N VAL A 2 0.30 66.52 4.93
CA VAL A 2 0.45 67.33 6.15
C VAL A 2 1.60 68.36 6.01
N PHE A 3 2.78 67.95 5.53
CA PHE A 3 3.93 68.84 5.32
C PHE A 3 3.63 69.95 4.34
N ILE A 4 2.99 69.68 3.21
CA ILE A 4 2.66 70.66 2.17
C ILE A 4 1.63 71.65 2.70
N LEU A 5 0.60 71.21 3.40
CA LEU A 5 -0.43 72.09 3.96
C LEU A 5 0.12 73.04 5.04
N GLY A 6 1.00 72.53 5.93
CA GLY A 6 1.63 73.35 6.96
C GLY A 6 2.60 74.37 6.37
N TYR A 7 3.39 73.98 5.33
CA TYR A 7 4.27 74.91 4.63
C TYR A 7 3.51 76.02 3.98
N LEU A 8 2.37 75.72 3.34
CA LEU A 8 1.50 76.77 2.74
C LEU A 8 0.85 77.68 3.80
N ARG A 9 0.74 77.20 5.05
CA ARG A 9 0.25 78.00 6.18
C ARG A 9 1.32 78.81 6.89
N GLY A 10 2.60 78.74 6.46
CA GLY A 10 3.71 79.47 7.03
C GLY A 10 4.20 78.94 8.40
N GLU A 11 3.95 77.69 8.69
CA GLU A 11 4.46 77.07 9.92
C GLU A 11 5.98 76.82 9.86
N ASP A 12 6.64 76.76 11.04
CA ASP A 12 8.09 76.52 11.14
C ASP A 12 8.47 75.20 10.49
N LEU A 13 9.46 75.23 9.60
CA LEU A 13 9.90 74.15 8.77
C LEU A 13 10.41 72.91 9.60
N LEU A 14 11.14 73.23 10.67
CA LEU A 14 11.67 72.13 11.58
C LEU A 14 10.55 71.45 12.32
N ARG A 15 9.56 72.17 12.78
CA ARG A 15 8.39 71.66 13.47
C ARG A 15 7.53 70.78 12.55
N LEU A 16 7.31 71.23 11.31
CA LEU A 16 6.62 70.47 10.25
C LEU A 16 7.32 69.21 9.91
N LEU A 17 8.64 69.25 9.79
CA LEU A 17 9.45 68.01 9.50
C LEU A 17 9.31 67.00 10.64
N LEU A 18 9.50 67.44 11.89
CA LEU A 18 9.35 66.57 13.05
C LEU A 18 7.95 65.96 13.18
N THR A 19 6.91 66.80 12.96
CA THR A 19 5.51 66.31 13.03
C THR A 19 5.22 65.31 11.91
N THR A 20 5.72 65.58 10.69
CA THR A 20 5.51 64.69 9.56
C THR A 20 6.23 63.34 9.75
N ILE A 21 7.48 63.36 10.24
CA ILE A 21 8.23 62.13 10.58
C ILE A 21 7.53 61.37 11.69
N SER A 22 7.10 62.04 12.77
CA SER A 22 6.39 61.40 13.88
C SER A 22 5.09 60.76 13.42
N LEU A 23 4.33 61.44 12.54
CA LEU A 23 3.11 60.88 11.97
C LEU A 23 3.38 59.67 11.05
N ALA A 24 4.47 59.75 10.27
CA ALA A 24 4.88 58.66 9.40
C ALA A 24 5.30 57.42 10.20
N VAL A 25 6.06 57.62 11.29
CA VAL A 25 6.44 56.51 12.21
C VAL A 25 5.22 55.93 12.90
N ALA A 26 4.30 56.80 13.41
CA ALA A 26 3.07 56.38 14.06
C ALA A 26 2.12 55.57 13.14
N ALA A 27 2.23 55.80 11.82
CA ALA A 27 1.46 55.02 10.82
C ALA A 27 2.00 53.62 10.56
N ILE A 28 3.21 53.30 11.02
CA ILE A 28 3.81 51.98 10.87
C ILE A 28 3.22 51.06 11.95
N PRO A 29 2.54 49.97 11.57
CA PRO A 29 1.97 49.01 12.56
C PRO A 29 3.08 48.13 13.17
N GLU A 30 3.85 48.67 14.13
CA GLU A 30 5.01 47.99 14.74
C GLU A 30 4.65 46.63 15.41
N ALA A 31 3.41 46.49 15.86
CA ALA A 31 2.92 45.26 16.46
C ALA A 31 2.63 44.12 15.45
N LEU A 32 2.51 44.41 14.14
CA LEU A 32 2.11 43.43 13.14
C LEU A 32 3.06 42.23 13.04
N PRO A 33 4.41 42.40 12.99
CA PRO A 33 5.33 41.28 12.97
C PRO A 33 5.22 40.39 14.21
N ALA A 34 5.01 40.99 15.38
CA ALA A 34 4.84 40.23 16.64
C ALA A 34 3.55 39.42 16.62
N VAL A 35 2.43 40.00 16.17
CA VAL A 35 1.13 39.31 16.07
C VAL A 35 1.24 38.11 15.08
N ILE A 36 1.86 38.29 13.91
CA ILE A 36 2.08 37.24 12.92
C ILE A 36 2.90 36.12 13.54
N THR A 37 4.02 36.45 14.19
CA THR A 37 4.89 35.44 14.82
C THR A 37 4.15 34.63 15.92
N ILE A 38 3.35 35.31 16.75
CA ILE A 38 2.54 34.65 17.79
C ILE A 38 1.49 33.73 17.14
N ALA A 39 0.80 34.20 16.10
CA ALA A 39 -0.21 33.41 15.41
C ALA A 39 0.41 32.14 14.78
N LEU A 40 1.56 32.27 14.11
CA LEU A 40 2.30 31.15 13.54
C LEU A 40 2.80 30.18 14.62
N ALA A 41 3.26 30.68 15.77
CA ALA A 41 3.70 29.86 16.88
C ALA A 41 2.54 29.05 17.50
N ILE A 42 1.35 29.65 17.63
CA ILE A 42 0.13 28.94 18.07
C ILE A 42 -0.25 27.86 17.05
N GLY A 43 -0.19 28.18 15.75
CA GLY A 43 -0.43 27.23 14.66
C GLY A 43 0.54 26.04 14.74
N ALA A 44 1.85 26.32 14.85
CA ALA A 44 2.87 25.30 14.98
C ALA A 44 2.65 24.40 16.22
N LYS A 45 2.29 24.98 17.38
CA LYS A 45 1.96 24.23 18.59
C LYS A 45 0.81 23.25 18.34
N ARG A 46 -0.29 23.69 17.72
CA ARG A 46 -1.43 22.82 17.37
C ARG A 46 -1.04 21.68 16.43
N MET A 47 -0.13 21.96 15.48
CA MET A 47 0.38 20.93 14.57
C MET A 47 1.21 19.88 15.30
N VAL A 48 2.08 20.28 16.24
CA VAL A 48 2.84 19.35 17.08
C VAL A 48 1.92 18.48 17.91
N GLU A 49 0.84 19.01 18.48
CA GLU A 49 -0.20 18.25 19.20
C GLU A 49 -0.89 17.20 18.30
N ARG A 50 -0.82 17.38 16.97
CA ARG A 50 -1.31 16.44 15.95
C ARG A 50 -0.19 15.62 15.32
N HIS A 51 0.97 15.49 15.99
CA HIS A 51 2.16 14.76 15.54
C HIS A 51 2.80 15.28 14.24
N ALA A 52 2.50 16.53 13.83
CA ALA A 52 3.12 17.21 12.71
C ALA A 52 4.26 18.12 13.18
N LEU A 53 5.51 17.71 12.94
CA LEU A 53 6.69 18.47 13.33
C LEU A 53 6.98 19.60 12.32
N ILE A 54 6.89 20.84 12.76
CA ILE A 54 7.22 22.02 11.96
C ILE A 54 8.65 22.46 12.26
N ARG A 55 9.49 22.49 11.22
CA ARG A 55 10.89 22.94 11.31
C ARG A 55 11.07 24.44 11.06
N LYS A 56 10.15 25.07 10.32
CA LYS A 56 10.18 26.50 9.98
C LYS A 56 8.79 27.09 10.14
N LEU A 57 8.65 28.16 10.92
CA LEU A 57 7.35 28.82 11.16
C LEU A 57 6.62 29.26 9.88
N PRO A 58 7.29 29.79 8.83
CA PRO A 58 6.59 30.12 7.58
C PRO A 58 5.90 28.95 6.89
N ALA A 59 6.34 27.70 7.15
CA ALA A 59 5.67 26.51 6.59
C ALA A 59 4.24 26.36 7.10
N VAL A 60 3.89 26.89 8.28
CA VAL A 60 2.52 26.88 8.82
C VAL A 60 1.59 27.69 7.94
N GLU A 61 2.05 28.85 7.47
CA GLU A 61 1.29 29.73 6.56
C GLU A 61 1.10 29.04 5.20
N SER A 62 2.18 28.50 4.64
CA SER A 62 2.11 27.78 3.36
C SER A 62 1.14 26.61 3.41
N LEU A 63 1.15 25.82 4.48
CA LEU A 63 0.22 24.69 4.66
C LEU A 63 -1.24 25.16 4.82
N GLY A 64 -1.46 26.34 5.40
CA GLY A 64 -2.79 26.93 5.54
C GLY A 64 -3.40 27.46 4.23
N SER A 65 -2.59 27.58 3.17
CA SER A 65 -3.00 28.14 1.87
C SER A 65 -2.97 27.12 0.73
N VAL A 66 -2.60 25.86 0.99
CA VAL A 66 -2.59 24.81 -0.05
C VAL A 66 -4.01 24.43 -0.46
N THR A 67 -4.20 24.19 -1.76
CA THR A 67 -5.44 23.70 -2.34
C THR A 67 -5.34 22.23 -2.73
N TYR A 68 -4.11 21.71 -2.91
CA TYR A 68 -3.83 20.32 -3.26
C TYR A 68 -2.78 19.73 -2.33
N ILE A 69 -2.96 18.46 -1.97
CA ILE A 69 -1.96 17.66 -1.28
C ILE A 69 -1.64 16.43 -2.13
N CYS A 70 -0.40 16.41 -2.65
CA CYS A 70 0.11 15.22 -3.33
C CYS A 70 0.73 14.28 -2.29
N THR A 71 0.20 13.07 -2.17
CA THR A 71 0.63 12.09 -1.17
C THR A 71 1.05 10.79 -1.82
N ASP A 72 2.16 10.21 -1.34
CA ASP A 72 2.55 8.87 -1.72
C ASP A 72 1.59 7.84 -1.09
N LYS A 73 1.33 6.75 -1.83
CA LYS A 73 0.52 5.63 -1.34
C LYS A 73 1.25 4.83 -0.27
N THR A 74 2.44 4.31 -0.62
CA THR A 74 3.13 3.28 0.17
C THR A 74 3.77 3.84 1.44
N GLY A 75 3.39 3.31 2.61
CA GLY A 75 3.90 3.75 3.90
C GLY A 75 3.35 5.08 4.40
N THR A 76 2.60 5.82 3.57
CA THR A 76 1.91 7.06 3.96
C THR A 76 0.42 6.79 4.13
N LEU A 77 -0.29 6.48 3.05
CA LEU A 77 -1.72 6.13 3.07
C LEU A 77 -1.94 4.66 3.46
N THR A 78 -0.94 3.81 3.26
CA THR A 78 -0.97 2.38 3.59
C THR A 78 0.02 2.03 4.70
N GLU A 79 -0.11 0.83 5.26
CA GLU A 79 0.72 0.36 6.38
C GLU A 79 2.16 0.01 5.99
N ASN A 80 2.46 -0.08 4.68
CA ASN A 80 3.70 -0.65 4.14
C ASN A 80 3.95 -2.08 4.61
N LYS A 81 2.87 -2.83 4.77
CA LYS A 81 2.86 -4.23 5.18
C LYS A 81 1.89 -5.01 4.32
N MET A 82 2.40 -5.95 3.53
CA MET A 82 1.53 -6.86 2.79
C MET A 82 0.76 -7.74 3.75
N ARG A 83 -0.54 -7.94 3.47
CA ARG A 83 -1.42 -8.83 4.23
C ARG A 83 -2.27 -9.67 3.29
N VAL A 84 -2.60 -10.88 3.70
CA VAL A 84 -3.64 -11.68 3.04
C VAL A 84 -5.00 -11.16 3.52
N GLU A 85 -5.71 -10.47 2.63
CA GLU A 85 -7.04 -9.92 2.90
C GLU A 85 -8.14 -10.86 2.43
N ARG A 86 -7.83 -11.73 1.44
CA ARG A 86 -8.74 -12.76 0.94
C ARG A 86 -8.03 -14.09 0.83
N CYS A 87 -8.70 -15.14 1.27
CA CYS A 87 -8.28 -16.52 1.09
C CYS A 87 -9.50 -17.33 0.66
N ILE A 88 -9.43 -17.95 -0.51
CA ILE A 88 -10.51 -18.74 -1.11
C ILE A 88 -10.03 -20.18 -1.25
N GLU A 89 -10.74 -21.12 -0.65
CA GLU A 89 -10.52 -22.53 -0.87
C GLU A 89 -11.14 -22.96 -2.20
N ILE A 90 -10.43 -23.81 -2.94
CA ILE A 90 -10.92 -24.44 -4.17
C ILE A 90 -11.32 -25.86 -3.81
N PRO A 91 -12.62 -26.21 -3.90
CA PRO A 91 -13.07 -27.58 -3.60
C PRO A 91 -12.42 -28.60 -4.54
N VAL A 92 -12.04 -29.72 -4.00
CA VAL A 92 -11.46 -30.85 -4.75
C VAL A 92 -12.21 -32.13 -4.36
N ASP A 93 -12.54 -32.93 -5.36
CA ASP A 93 -13.25 -34.21 -5.17
C ASP A 93 -12.28 -35.30 -4.66
N ASN A 94 -11.74 -35.10 -3.46
CA ASN A 94 -10.96 -36.12 -2.79
C ASN A 94 -11.18 -36.06 -1.27
N SER A 95 -10.66 -37.07 -0.55
CA SER A 95 -10.78 -37.20 0.91
C SER A 95 -9.76 -36.34 1.69
N ASP A 96 -8.92 -35.54 1.02
CA ASP A 96 -7.89 -34.77 1.68
C ASP A 96 -8.51 -33.53 2.38
N ASP A 97 -7.98 -33.17 3.53
CA ASP A 97 -8.35 -31.95 4.23
C ASP A 97 -7.68 -30.73 3.53
N ILE A 98 -8.44 -30.15 2.60
CA ILE A 98 -7.98 -29.06 1.75
C ILE A 98 -7.61 -27.81 2.56
N ASN A 99 -8.41 -27.48 3.58
CA ASN A 99 -8.10 -26.34 4.45
C ASN A 99 -6.76 -26.55 5.16
N HIS A 100 -6.53 -27.74 5.72
CA HIS A 100 -5.26 -28.07 6.38
C HIS A 100 -4.08 -27.98 5.41
N LEU A 101 -4.19 -28.55 4.20
CA LEU A 101 -3.14 -28.50 3.18
C LEU A 101 -2.88 -27.06 2.70
N LEU A 102 -3.93 -26.24 2.57
CA LEU A 102 -3.77 -24.83 2.22
C LEU A 102 -3.02 -24.07 3.32
N MET A 103 -3.40 -24.24 4.58
CA MET A 103 -2.69 -23.61 5.70
C MET A 103 -1.24 -24.09 5.82
N LEU A 104 -0.96 -25.37 5.58
CA LEU A 104 0.42 -25.88 5.49
C LEU A 104 1.20 -25.21 4.36
N ASN A 105 0.58 -25.06 3.18
CA ASN A 105 1.20 -24.39 2.05
C ASN A 105 1.58 -22.93 2.40
N LEU A 106 0.64 -22.15 2.98
CA LEU A 106 0.88 -20.78 3.39
C LEU A 106 2.00 -20.66 4.44
N SER A 107 2.07 -21.61 5.37
CA SER A 107 3.04 -21.58 6.46
C SER A 107 4.42 -22.13 6.06
N LEU A 108 4.49 -23.18 5.26
CA LEU A 108 5.73 -23.93 5.02
C LEU A 108 6.39 -23.63 3.67
N SER A 109 5.58 -23.27 2.63
CA SER A 109 6.12 -22.95 1.30
C SER A 109 6.61 -21.49 1.23
N ASN A 110 7.62 -21.16 2.04
CA ASN A 110 8.24 -19.84 2.10
C ASN A 110 9.61 -19.91 2.78
N ASP A 111 10.42 -18.85 2.63
CA ASP A 111 11.74 -18.72 3.25
C ASP A 111 11.74 -17.77 4.47
N VAL A 112 10.57 -17.54 5.05
CA VAL A 112 10.43 -16.75 6.28
C VAL A 112 11.19 -17.41 7.43
N ARG A 113 11.99 -16.62 8.12
CA ARG A 113 12.75 -17.03 9.31
C ARG A 113 12.32 -16.20 10.50
N VAL A 114 12.38 -16.80 11.67
CA VAL A 114 12.17 -16.10 12.94
C VAL A 114 13.53 -15.94 13.62
N ASN A 115 13.93 -14.70 13.91
CA ASN A 115 15.20 -14.44 14.59
C ASN A 115 15.08 -14.67 16.12
N ASP A 116 16.21 -14.57 16.83
CA ASP A 116 16.27 -14.76 18.30
C ASP A 116 15.40 -13.73 19.07
N LYS A 117 15.10 -12.59 18.46
CA LYS A 117 14.20 -11.55 18.99
C LYS A 117 12.73 -11.81 18.70
N LYS A 118 12.38 -12.95 18.10
CA LYS A 118 11.04 -13.33 17.64
C LYS A 118 10.49 -12.41 16.53
N GLU A 119 11.37 -11.72 15.81
CA GLU A 119 10.98 -10.93 14.64
C GLU A 119 11.01 -11.83 13.39
N THR A 120 10.01 -11.69 12.54
CA THR A 120 9.91 -12.41 11.28
C THR A 120 10.68 -11.68 10.18
N ILE A 121 11.54 -12.40 9.47
CA ILE A 121 12.36 -11.87 8.36
C ILE A 121 12.04 -12.70 7.11
N GLY A 122 11.73 -12.02 6.02
CA GLY A 122 11.41 -12.64 4.74
C GLY A 122 10.95 -11.60 3.72
N GLU A 123 10.64 -12.07 2.52
CA GLU A 123 10.03 -11.24 1.48
C GLU A 123 8.60 -10.87 1.87
N SER A 124 8.13 -9.68 1.53
CA SER A 124 6.86 -9.11 2.02
C SER A 124 5.64 -9.96 1.71
N THR A 125 5.60 -10.59 0.53
CA THR A 125 4.52 -11.50 0.11
C THR A 125 4.53 -12.78 0.95
N GLU A 126 5.70 -13.33 1.22
CA GLU A 126 5.85 -14.55 2.04
C GLU A 126 5.51 -14.28 3.50
N LEU A 127 5.92 -13.13 4.02
CA LEU A 127 5.55 -12.69 5.36
C LEU A 127 4.03 -12.59 5.51
N ALA A 128 3.32 -12.06 4.49
CA ALA A 128 1.87 -11.97 4.51
C ALA A 128 1.21 -13.35 4.61
N LEU A 129 1.66 -14.31 3.80
CA LEU A 129 1.16 -15.69 3.81
C LEU A 129 1.41 -16.37 5.16
N TYR A 130 2.65 -16.28 5.66
CA TYR A 130 3.05 -16.84 6.95
C TYR A 130 2.26 -16.26 8.12
N GLU A 131 2.12 -14.92 8.20
CA GLU A 131 1.36 -14.26 9.26
C GLU A 131 -0.13 -14.64 9.23
N TYR A 132 -0.70 -14.80 8.04
CA TYR A 132 -2.07 -15.28 7.90
C TYR A 132 -2.22 -16.70 8.43
N ALA A 133 -1.35 -17.63 8.03
CA ALA A 133 -1.37 -19.00 8.54
C ALA A 133 -1.16 -19.06 10.06
N ARG A 134 -0.21 -18.26 10.59
CA ARG A 134 0.05 -18.14 12.02
C ARG A 134 -1.18 -17.66 12.80
N SER A 135 -1.94 -16.70 12.25
CA SER A 135 -3.18 -16.20 12.85
C SER A 135 -4.28 -17.28 12.95
N LYS A 136 -4.16 -18.34 12.15
CA LYS A 136 -5.03 -19.51 12.14
C LYS A 136 -4.45 -20.70 12.94
N ASN A 137 -3.45 -20.46 13.79
CA ASN A 137 -2.74 -21.44 14.60
C ASN A 137 -1.84 -22.42 13.80
N PHE A 138 -1.39 -22.03 12.61
CA PHE A 138 -0.43 -22.79 11.81
C PHE A 138 0.95 -22.11 11.89
N ALA A 139 1.59 -22.20 13.06
CA ALA A 139 2.90 -21.63 13.29
C ALA A 139 3.99 -22.49 12.62
N LYS A 140 4.85 -21.88 11.79
CA LYS A 140 5.89 -22.57 11.03
C LYS A 140 6.85 -23.36 11.91
N SER A 141 7.25 -22.81 13.08
CA SER A 141 8.15 -23.47 14.04
C SER A 141 7.65 -24.86 14.48
N ASP A 142 6.35 -24.99 14.70
CA ASP A 142 5.74 -26.22 15.17
C ASP A 142 5.52 -27.20 14.02
N LEU A 143 5.16 -26.63 12.87
CA LEU A 143 4.89 -27.40 11.66
C LEU A 143 6.17 -27.97 11.01
N GLU A 144 7.30 -27.26 11.06
CA GLU A 144 8.59 -27.78 10.54
C GLU A 144 9.07 -29.01 11.31
N VAL A 145 8.74 -29.13 12.59
CA VAL A 145 9.03 -30.33 13.37
C VAL A 145 8.15 -31.52 12.92
N GLN A 146 6.87 -31.25 12.66
CA GLN A 146 5.91 -32.27 12.25
C GLN A 146 6.03 -32.65 10.77
N TYR A 147 6.32 -31.65 9.92
CA TYR A 147 6.42 -31.74 8.46
C TYR A 147 7.77 -31.21 7.97
N PRO A 148 8.89 -31.88 8.29
CA PRO A 148 10.20 -31.34 7.92
C PRO A 148 10.36 -31.21 6.41
N ARG A 149 10.97 -30.09 5.98
CA ARG A 149 11.32 -29.84 4.58
C ARG A 149 12.42 -30.80 4.14
N ILE A 150 12.20 -31.49 3.04
CA ILE A 150 13.14 -32.48 2.46
C ILE A 150 13.94 -31.84 1.31
N ALA A 151 13.25 -31.05 0.46
CA ALA A 151 13.83 -30.42 -0.72
C ALA A 151 13.03 -29.18 -1.08
N GLU A 152 13.58 -28.34 -1.95
CA GLU A 152 12.91 -27.16 -2.48
C GLU A 152 13.36 -26.83 -3.90
N LEU A 153 12.46 -26.19 -4.65
CA LEU A 153 12.76 -25.39 -5.83
C LEU A 153 12.40 -23.95 -5.48
N PRO A 154 13.39 -23.08 -5.32
CA PRO A 154 13.17 -21.66 -5.02
C PRO A 154 12.29 -20.99 -6.08
N PHE A 155 11.72 -19.84 -5.76
CA PHE A 155 10.96 -19.05 -6.73
C PHE A 155 11.83 -18.72 -7.96
N ASP A 156 11.26 -18.97 -9.10
CA ASP A 156 11.89 -18.67 -10.40
C ASP A 156 10.94 -17.83 -11.26
N PRO A 157 11.38 -16.68 -11.80
CA PRO A 157 10.52 -15.77 -12.56
C PRO A 157 10.05 -16.35 -13.91
N VAL A 158 10.73 -17.36 -14.45
CA VAL A 158 10.31 -18.05 -15.69
C VAL A 158 9.21 -19.06 -15.36
N ARG A 159 9.40 -19.87 -14.32
CA ARG A 159 8.41 -20.82 -13.84
C ARG A 159 7.25 -20.14 -13.09
N LYS A 160 7.47 -18.93 -12.57
CA LYS A 160 6.54 -18.13 -11.76
C LYS A 160 5.95 -18.88 -10.55
N CYS A 161 6.69 -19.81 -10.00
CA CYS A 161 6.28 -20.60 -8.84
C CYS A 161 7.47 -20.97 -7.95
N MET A 162 7.16 -21.37 -6.73
CA MET A 162 8.06 -21.96 -5.74
C MET A 162 7.46 -23.28 -5.26
N THR A 163 8.31 -24.28 -5.06
CA THR A 163 7.92 -25.60 -4.59
C THR A 163 8.74 -26.02 -3.39
N THR A 164 8.09 -26.51 -2.34
CA THR A 164 8.74 -27.12 -1.19
C THR A 164 8.22 -28.53 -0.96
N LEU A 165 9.10 -29.49 -0.74
CA LEU A 165 8.78 -30.89 -0.48
C LEU A 165 8.89 -31.17 1.01
N HIS A 166 7.85 -31.74 1.59
CA HIS A 166 7.76 -32.01 3.01
C HIS A 166 7.42 -33.48 3.28
N LYS A 167 7.94 -34.01 4.40
CA LYS A 167 7.48 -35.29 4.93
C LYS A 167 6.10 -35.13 5.54
N TYR A 168 5.16 -35.98 5.20
CA TYR A 168 3.78 -35.96 5.70
C TYR A 168 3.36 -37.37 6.09
N LYS A 169 3.51 -37.72 7.37
CA LYS A 169 3.33 -39.10 7.87
C LYS A 169 4.20 -40.08 7.06
N ASP A 170 3.57 -41.07 6.42
CA ASP A 170 4.26 -42.10 5.61
C ASP A 170 4.43 -41.68 4.13
N LYS A 171 3.95 -40.50 3.74
CA LYS A 171 4.02 -39.95 2.39
C LYS A 171 4.89 -38.72 2.34
N LYS A 172 5.05 -38.16 1.15
CA LYS A 172 5.67 -36.84 0.91
C LYS A 172 4.67 -35.98 0.18
N VAL A 173 4.64 -34.70 0.55
CA VAL A 173 3.79 -33.68 -0.11
C VAL A 173 4.64 -32.56 -0.67
N ALA A 174 4.49 -32.28 -1.95
CA ALA A 174 4.97 -31.06 -2.55
C ALA A 174 3.91 -29.97 -2.35
N LEU A 175 4.32 -28.82 -1.81
CA LEU A 175 3.50 -27.63 -1.61
C LEU A 175 4.00 -26.56 -2.58
N ILE A 176 3.12 -26.10 -3.47
CA ILE A 176 3.46 -25.19 -4.55
C ILE A 176 2.65 -23.90 -4.40
N LYS A 177 3.30 -22.75 -4.56
CA LYS A 177 2.67 -21.44 -4.68
C LYS A 177 3.17 -20.71 -5.90
N GLY A 178 2.32 -19.95 -6.57
CA GLY A 178 2.76 -19.22 -7.76
C GLY A 178 1.66 -18.42 -8.43
N ALA A 179 1.99 -17.92 -9.62
CA ALA A 179 1.04 -17.23 -10.48
C ALA A 179 -0.10 -18.18 -10.89
N VAL A 180 -1.32 -17.65 -10.91
CA VAL A 180 -2.53 -18.45 -11.17
C VAL A 180 -2.45 -19.17 -12.50
N GLU A 181 -2.08 -18.44 -13.56
CA GLU A 181 -1.93 -18.98 -14.91
C GLU A 181 -0.89 -20.10 -14.97
N SER A 182 0.24 -19.93 -14.29
CA SER A 182 1.31 -20.93 -14.28
C SER A 182 0.91 -22.24 -13.59
N LEU A 183 0.15 -22.17 -12.49
CA LEU A 183 -0.32 -23.35 -11.80
C LEU A 183 -1.48 -24.04 -12.52
N LEU A 184 -2.37 -23.26 -13.19
CA LEU A 184 -3.44 -23.79 -14.04
C LEU A 184 -2.90 -24.60 -15.21
N GLU A 185 -1.87 -24.13 -15.88
CA GLU A 185 -1.20 -24.85 -16.98
C GLU A 185 -0.66 -26.23 -16.53
N ARG A 186 -0.26 -26.36 -15.27
CA ARG A 186 0.32 -27.55 -14.66
C ARG A 186 -0.68 -28.37 -13.84
N SER A 187 -1.93 -27.93 -13.76
CA SER A 187 -2.99 -28.63 -13.02
C SER A 187 -3.35 -29.97 -13.67
N ILE A 188 -3.68 -30.96 -12.84
CA ILE A 188 -4.22 -32.24 -13.30
C ILE A 188 -5.65 -32.10 -13.85
N ASN A 189 -6.45 -31.20 -13.25
CA ASN A 189 -7.80 -30.95 -13.73
C ASN A 189 -7.78 -29.93 -14.86
N LYS A 190 -8.00 -30.40 -16.09
CA LYS A 190 -8.02 -29.64 -17.33
C LYS A 190 -9.44 -29.29 -17.82
N SER A 191 -10.49 -29.54 -17.02
CA SER A 191 -11.85 -29.16 -17.44
C SER A 191 -11.97 -27.64 -17.61
N GLU A 192 -12.62 -27.22 -18.66
CA GLU A 192 -12.83 -25.79 -18.96
C GLU A 192 -13.59 -25.08 -17.83
N ASP A 193 -14.59 -25.75 -17.26
CA ASP A 193 -15.38 -25.20 -16.15
C ASP A 193 -14.52 -24.93 -14.93
N HIS A 194 -13.62 -25.83 -14.58
CA HIS A 194 -12.70 -25.67 -13.43
C HIS A 194 -11.69 -24.54 -13.66
N ILE A 195 -11.09 -24.51 -14.85
CA ILE A 195 -10.15 -23.45 -15.24
C ILE A 195 -10.84 -22.09 -15.24
N ASN A 196 -12.03 -22.01 -15.83
CA ASN A 196 -12.81 -20.76 -15.91
C ASN A 196 -13.24 -20.26 -14.52
N ASP A 197 -13.68 -21.15 -13.63
CA ASP A 197 -14.08 -20.79 -12.25
C ASP A 197 -12.90 -20.18 -11.47
N ILE A 198 -11.73 -20.83 -11.51
CA ILE A 198 -10.52 -20.33 -10.83
C ILE A 198 -10.07 -19.01 -11.44
N THR A 199 -10.06 -18.92 -12.78
CA THR A 199 -9.67 -17.71 -13.50
C THR A 199 -10.61 -16.55 -13.19
N LEU A 200 -11.92 -16.79 -13.17
CA LEU A 200 -12.93 -15.78 -12.82
C LEU A 200 -12.70 -15.24 -11.40
N LYS A 201 -12.52 -16.14 -10.41
CA LYS A 201 -12.23 -15.76 -9.02
C LYS A 201 -10.94 -14.95 -8.91
N ALA A 202 -9.89 -15.39 -9.60
CA ALA A 202 -8.60 -14.69 -9.60
C ALA A 202 -8.71 -13.30 -10.24
N ASN A 203 -9.38 -13.18 -11.39
CA ASN A 203 -9.60 -11.90 -12.06
C ASN A 203 -10.45 -10.95 -11.22
N GLN A 204 -11.48 -11.45 -10.54
CA GLN A 204 -12.27 -10.66 -9.61
C GLN A 204 -11.40 -10.12 -8.48
N MET A 205 -10.57 -10.96 -7.85
CA MET A 205 -9.65 -10.50 -6.81
C MET A 205 -8.63 -9.49 -7.36
N ALA A 206 -8.09 -9.73 -8.56
CA ALA A 206 -7.14 -8.81 -9.19
C ALA A 206 -7.78 -7.45 -9.51
N SER A 207 -9.04 -7.42 -9.99
CA SER A 207 -9.78 -6.17 -10.23
C SER A 207 -10.10 -5.40 -8.95
N GLU A 208 -10.14 -6.09 -7.80
CA GLU A 208 -10.23 -5.47 -6.47
C GLU A 208 -8.87 -5.00 -5.93
N GLY A 209 -7.80 -5.06 -6.75
CA GLY A 209 -6.46 -4.56 -6.42
C GLY A 209 -5.58 -5.52 -5.63
N TYR A 210 -5.97 -6.78 -5.50
CA TYR A 210 -5.15 -7.79 -4.83
C TYR A 210 -4.07 -8.35 -5.74
N ARG A 211 -2.89 -8.60 -5.18
CA ARG A 211 -1.92 -9.53 -5.76
C ARG A 211 -2.42 -10.94 -5.50
N VAL A 212 -2.78 -11.67 -6.54
CA VAL A 212 -3.35 -13.02 -6.41
C VAL A 212 -2.26 -14.07 -6.59
N LEU A 213 -2.22 -15.02 -5.65
CA LEU A 213 -1.40 -16.23 -5.75
C LEU A 213 -2.30 -17.46 -5.68
N ALA A 214 -1.98 -18.45 -6.51
CA ALA A 214 -2.56 -19.79 -6.41
C ALA A 214 -1.68 -20.68 -5.53
N HIS A 215 -2.35 -21.62 -4.86
CA HIS A 215 -1.74 -22.62 -4.00
C HIS A 215 -2.18 -24.00 -4.48
N ALA A 216 -1.21 -24.90 -4.58
CA ALA A 216 -1.42 -26.26 -5.04
C ALA A 216 -0.59 -27.25 -4.22
N TYR A 217 -0.95 -28.52 -4.31
CA TYR A 217 -0.16 -29.61 -3.76
C TYR A 217 -0.10 -30.78 -4.74
N LYS A 218 0.85 -31.68 -4.47
CA LYS A 218 0.97 -32.99 -5.12
C LYS A 218 1.53 -33.99 -4.13
N TRP A 219 0.93 -35.17 -4.07
CA TRP A 219 1.52 -36.29 -3.38
C TRP A 219 2.68 -36.91 -4.17
N ILE A 220 3.79 -37.17 -3.51
CA ILE A 220 5.01 -37.75 -4.09
C ILE A 220 5.31 -39.04 -3.36
N ASP A 221 5.23 -40.19 -4.05
CA ASP A 221 5.49 -41.48 -3.46
C ASP A 221 7.00 -41.76 -3.38
N ASP A 222 7.71 -41.66 -4.49
CA ASP A 222 9.14 -41.89 -4.61
C ASP A 222 9.94 -40.63 -4.89
N PHE A 223 10.67 -40.19 -3.88
CA PHE A 223 11.64 -39.11 -4.01
C PHE A 223 12.92 -39.48 -3.28
N GLN A 224 14.05 -39.45 -3.96
CA GLN A 224 15.37 -39.63 -3.34
C GLN A 224 16.05 -38.29 -3.19
N PRO A 225 16.72 -38.03 -2.05
CA PRO A 225 17.48 -36.77 -1.88
C PRO A 225 18.52 -36.60 -2.99
N GLY A 226 18.47 -35.43 -3.66
CA GLY A 226 19.31 -35.14 -4.81
C GLY A 226 18.69 -35.43 -6.18
N SER A 227 17.48 -36.01 -6.24
CA SER A 227 16.72 -36.11 -7.49
C SER A 227 16.18 -34.77 -7.94
N ASP A 228 15.92 -34.63 -9.24
CA ASP A 228 15.25 -33.47 -9.79
C ASP A 228 13.81 -33.36 -9.25
N LEU A 229 13.47 -32.19 -8.69
CA LEU A 229 12.15 -31.91 -8.14
C LEU A 229 11.22 -31.27 -9.18
N SER A 230 11.67 -31.02 -10.41
CA SER A 230 10.88 -30.33 -11.46
C SER A 230 9.59 -31.09 -11.82
N ASP A 231 9.60 -32.42 -11.74
CA ASP A 231 8.40 -33.25 -11.95
C ASP A 231 7.31 -33.03 -10.89
N ALA A 232 7.69 -32.54 -9.72
CA ALA A 232 6.72 -32.22 -8.67
C ALA A 232 5.82 -31.02 -9.05
N GLU A 233 6.23 -30.22 -10.02
CA GLU A 233 5.46 -29.06 -10.51
C GLU A 233 4.46 -29.40 -11.63
N ASN A 234 4.29 -30.68 -11.96
CA ASN A 234 3.32 -31.18 -12.95
C ASN A 234 2.21 -31.97 -12.28
N ASN A 235 1.03 -31.99 -12.91
CA ASN A 235 -0.17 -32.67 -12.39
C ASN A 235 -0.55 -32.18 -10.98
N LEU A 236 -0.63 -30.87 -10.84
CA LEU A 236 -0.93 -30.20 -9.57
C LEU A 236 -2.43 -30.23 -9.25
N ILE A 237 -2.73 -30.33 -7.95
CA ILE A 237 -4.09 -30.12 -7.44
C ILE A 237 -4.14 -28.73 -6.82
N ILE A 238 -4.89 -27.82 -7.44
CA ILE A 238 -5.07 -26.43 -6.94
C ILE A 238 -6.08 -26.47 -5.79
N ILE A 239 -5.68 -25.92 -4.64
CA ILE A 239 -6.45 -25.97 -3.38
C ILE A 239 -6.91 -24.59 -2.90
N GLY A 240 -6.39 -23.51 -3.43
CA GLY A 240 -6.81 -22.18 -3.01
C GLY A 240 -6.15 -21.04 -3.73
N LEU A 241 -6.74 -19.87 -3.53
CA LEU A 241 -6.24 -18.58 -3.97
C LEU A 241 -6.08 -17.66 -2.77
N THR A 242 -5.01 -16.88 -2.75
CA THR A 242 -4.83 -15.79 -1.79
C THR A 242 -4.74 -14.44 -2.49
N GLY A 243 -5.45 -13.44 -1.97
CA GLY A 243 -5.38 -12.05 -2.37
C GLY A 243 -4.61 -11.26 -1.33
N ILE A 244 -3.50 -10.69 -1.74
CA ILE A 244 -2.55 -9.99 -0.89
C ILE A 244 -2.51 -8.54 -1.30
N MET A 245 -2.57 -7.63 -0.32
CA MET A 245 -2.39 -6.19 -0.57
C MET A 245 -1.73 -5.53 0.63
N ASP A 246 -1.21 -4.32 0.39
CA ASP A 246 -0.81 -3.39 1.44
C ASP A 246 -2.04 -2.58 1.85
N PRO A 247 -2.67 -2.84 3.02
CA PRO A 247 -3.93 -2.23 3.38
C PRO A 247 -3.77 -0.74 3.68
N PRO A 248 -4.81 0.06 3.43
CA PRO A 248 -4.82 1.44 3.87
C PRO A 248 -4.79 1.52 5.40
N ARG A 249 -4.14 2.55 5.93
CA ARG A 249 -4.15 2.85 7.37
C ARG A 249 -5.57 3.15 7.83
N ALA A 250 -5.91 2.76 9.04
CA ALA A 250 -7.24 2.99 9.62
C ALA A 250 -7.63 4.48 9.66
N GLU A 251 -6.63 5.36 9.86
CA GLU A 251 -6.82 6.80 9.90
C GLU A 251 -6.87 7.49 8.52
N ALA A 252 -6.47 6.81 7.44
CA ALA A 252 -6.32 7.42 6.12
C ALA A 252 -7.66 7.98 5.58
N ALA A 253 -8.74 7.21 5.64
CA ALA A 253 -10.04 7.64 5.15
C ALA A 253 -10.55 8.90 5.88
N ARG A 254 -10.34 8.99 7.20
CA ARG A 254 -10.71 10.16 7.97
C ARG A 254 -9.85 11.37 7.60
N ALA A 255 -8.55 11.19 7.43
CA ALA A 255 -7.65 12.28 7.02
C ALA A 255 -8.01 12.84 5.64
N ILE A 256 -8.41 11.99 4.69
CA ILE A 256 -8.90 12.40 3.37
C ILE A 256 -10.20 13.21 3.50
N ALA A 257 -11.15 12.76 4.31
CA ALA A 257 -12.39 13.49 4.56
C ALA A 257 -12.13 14.87 5.21
N ASP A 258 -11.18 14.94 6.16
CA ASP A 258 -10.77 16.20 6.79
C ASP A 258 -10.13 17.16 5.76
N CYS A 259 -9.36 16.65 4.78
CA CYS A 259 -8.83 17.47 3.68
C CYS A 259 -9.95 18.08 2.84
N TYR A 260 -10.91 17.29 2.40
CA TYR A 260 -12.06 17.80 1.62
C TYR A 260 -12.89 18.82 2.40
N ALA A 261 -13.11 18.58 3.70
CA ALA A 261 -13.82 19.54 4.56
C ALA A 261 -13.07 20.88 4.71
N ALA A 262 -11.74 20.86 4.58
CA ALA A 262 -10.89 22.05 4.57
C ALA A 262 -10.77 22.72 3.18
N GLY A 263 -11.42 22.17 2.15
CA GLY A 263 -11.31 22.65 0.77
C GLY A 263 -10.00 22.24 0.07
N ILE A 264 -9.31 21.23 0.60
CA ILE A 264 -8.05 20.71 0.06
C ILE A 264 -8.34 19.44 -0.74
N GLN A 265 -7.81 19.37 -1.97
CA GLN A 265 -7.94 18.22 -2.85
C GLN A 265 -6.76 17.26 -2.64
N PRO A 266 -6.95 16.05 -2.09
CA PRO A 266 -5.89 15.05 -2.03
C PRO A 266 -5.69 14.36 -3.38
N VAL A 267 -4.42 14.20 -3.78
CA VAL A 267 -4.00 13.51 -5.00
C VAL A 267 -3.02 12.41 -4.60
N MET A 268 -3.35 11.18 -4.94
CA MET A 268 -2.46 10.04 -4.65
C MET A 268 -1.45 9.85 -5.78
N ILE A 269 -0.17 9.75 -5.42
CA ILE A 269 0.93 9.43 -6.33
C ILE A 269 1.50 8.07 -5.92
N THR A 270 1.70 7.18 -6.89
CA THR A 270 2.23 5.83 -6.62
C THR A 270 2.91 5.23 -7.85
N GLY A 271 3.87 4.33 -7.62
CA GLY A 271 4.45 3.46 -8.64
C GLY A 271 3.68 2.17 -8.87
N ASP A 272 2.55 1.95 -8.19
CA ASP A 272 1.73 0.74 -8.32
C ASP A 272 0.98 0.68 -9.65
N HIS A 273 0.47 -0.53 -9.94
CA HIS A 273 -0.43 -0.71 -11.08
C HIS A 273 -1.69 0.17 -10.93
N PRO A 274 -2.20 0.79 -12.02
CA PRO A 274 -3.34 1.70 -11.98
C PRO A 274 -4.58 1.16 -11.26
N GLU A 275 -4.91 -0.13 -11.43
CA GLU A 275 -6.06 -0.74 -10.77
C GLU A 275 -5.89 -0.86 -9.25
N THR A 276 -4.68 -1.20 -8.78
CA THR A 276 -4.37 -1.21 -7.34
C THR A 276 -4.49 0.20 -6.75
N ALA A 277 -3.93 1.20 -7.46
CA ALA A 277 -4.02 2.60 -7.07
C ALA A 277 -5.48 3.06 -6.97
N ARG A 278 -6.30 2.76 -7.96
CA ARG A 278 -7.73 3.09 -8.03
C ARG A 278 -8.50 2.48 -6.86
N THR A 279 -8.26 1.20 -6.59
CA THR A 279 -8.92 0.48 -5.48
C THR A 279 -8.60 1.10 -4.12
N ILE A 280 -7.33 1.43 -3.88
CA ILE A 280 -6.93 2.09 -2.63
C ILE A 280 -7.54 3.50 -2.55
N ALA A 281 -7.47 4.30 -3.63
CA ALA A 281 -8.06 5.64 -3.69
C ALA A 281 -9.57 5.62 -3.40
N TYR A 282 -10.29 4.64 -3.92
CA TYR A 282 -11.70 4.43 -3.61
C TYR A 282 -11.92 4.05 -2.15
N LYS A 283 -11.16 3.08 -1.62
CA LYS A 283 -11.30 2.61 -0.23
C LYS A 283 -11.08 3.71 0.81
N ILE A 284 -10.20 4.69 0.52
CA ILE A 284 -9.92 5.79 1.44
C ILE A 284 -10.69 7.08 1.12
N GLY A 285 -11.53 7.07 0.08
CA GLY A 285 -12.43 8.17 -0.26
C GLY A 285 -11.77 9.31 -1.07
N ILE A 286 -10.60 9.08 -1.69
CA ILE A 286 -10.04 9.99 -2.70
C ILE A 286 -10.90 9.97 -3.97
N LEU A 287 -11.42 8.80 -4.35
CA LEU A 287 -12.35 8.62 -5.45
C LEU A 287 -13.73 8.21 -4.92
N SER A 288 -14.78 8.80 -5.46
CA SER A 288 -16.16 8.34 -5.27
C SER A 288 -16.42 7.07 -6.10
N ALA A 289 -17.54 6.39 -5.88
CA ALA A 289 -17.93 5.20 -6.63
C ALA A 289 -18.04 5.48 -8.15
N ASP A 290 -18.60 6.64 -8.50
CA ASP A 290 -18.76 7.05 -9.90
C ASP A 290 -17.41 7.37 -10.58
N GLU A 291 -16.47 7.93 -9.83
CA GLU A 291 -15.12 8.25 -10.30
C GLU A 291 -14.26 7.00 -10.41
N ALA A 292 -14.37 6.07 -9.49
CA ALA A 292 -13.62 4.81 -9.53
C ALA A 292 -13.92 3.97 -10.80
N GLY A 293 -15.11 4.14 -11.38
CA GLY A 293 -15.48 3.52 -12.66
C GLY A 293 -14.92 4.21 -13.91
N LYS A 294 -14.36 5.43 -13.80
CA LYS A 294 -13.89 6.20 -14.95
C LYS A 294 -12.39 6.05 -15.17
N ALA A 295 -11.98 5.75 -16.39
CA ALA A 295 -10.56 5.65 -16.75
C ALA A 295 -9.81 6.98 -16.56
N SER A 296 -10.50 8.12 -16.75
CA SER A 296 -9.91 9.47 -16.65
C SER A 296 -9.47 9.91 -15.26
N THR A 297 -9.84 9.18 -14.20
CA THR A 297 -9.47 9.54 -12.83
C THR A 297 -8.07 9.10 -12.41
N VAL A 298 -7.45 8.25 -13.22
CA VAL A 298 -6.07 7.77 -13.03
C VAL A 298 -5.28 8.06 -14.29
N ILE A 299 -4.17 8.78 -14.14
CA ILE A 299 -3.24 9.05 -15.24
C ILE A 299 -1.93 8.33 -14.99
N THR A 300 -1.42 7.63 -16.00
CA THR A 300 -0.09 7.00 -15.90
C THR A 300 1.01 8.01 -16.21
N GLY A 301 2.21 7.80 -15.66
CA GLY A 301 3.35 8.67 -15.97
C GLY A 301 3.68 8.73 -17.47
N ARG A 302 3.39 7.64 -18.23
CA ARG A 302 3.55 7.62 -19.69
C ARG A 302 2.54 8.51 -20.41
N ASP A 303 1.31 8.55 -19.92
CA ASP A 303 0.25 9.38 -20.52
C ASP A 303 0.43 10.84 -20.10
N LEU A 304 0.80 11.06 -18.86
CA LEU A 304 1.17 12.39 -18.35
C LEU A 304 2.31 13.03 -19.18
N ALA A 305 3.32 12.24 -19.55
CA ALA A 305 4.45 12.71 -20.37
C ALA A 305 4.07 13.08 -21.81
N LYS A 306 2.89 12.65 -22.30
CA LYS A 306 2.39 12.98 -23.65
C LYS A 306 1.55 14.25 -23.68
N LEU A 307 1.07 14.71 -22.50
CA LEU A 307 0.24 15.94 -22.44
C LEU A 307 1.07 17.16 -22.77
N GLY A 308 0.53 18.01 -23.63
CA GLY A 308 1.04 19.36 -23.86
C GLY A 308 0.83 20.24 -22.62
N TRP A 309 1.63 21.31 -22.50
CA TRP A 309 1.52 22.22 -21.36
C TRP A 309 0.12 22.84 -21.19
N GLU A 310 -0.60 23.06 -22.30
CA GLU A 310 -1.97 23.60 -22.28
C GLU A 310 -2.98 22.55 -21.77
N GLU A 311 -2.79 21.28 -22.10
CA GLU A 311 -3.66 20.17 -21.65
C GLU A 311 -3.41 19.82 -20.16
N PHE A 312 -2.25 20.19 -19.63
CA PHE A 312 -1.89 20.00 -18.24
C PHE A 312 -2.55 21.01 -17.29
N LEU A 313 -3.05 22.13 -17.81
CA LEU A 313 -3.65 23.22 -17.06
C LEU A 313 -5.18 23.14 -16.96
N ILE A 314 -5.82 22.14 -17.58
CA ILE A 314 -7.26 21.85 -17.52
C ILE A 314 -7.54 20.80 -16.48
#